data_107891cb1150a7809dfc1a2e716cd3a0
#
_entry.id   107891cb1150a7809dfc1a2e716cd3a0
#
_cell.length_a   1.000
_cell.length_b   1.000
_cell.length_c   1.000
_cell.angle_alpha   90.00
_cell.angle_beta   90.00
_cell.angle_gamma   90.00
#
_symmetry.space_group_name_H-M   'P 1'
#
loop_
_entity.id
_entity.type
_entity.pdbx_description
1 polymer ?
#
loop_
_entity_poly.entity_id
_entity_poly.type
_entity_poly.pdbx_seq_one_letter_code
_entity_poly.pdbx_strand_id
1 'polypeptide(L)'
;LKMGLDVDKVYRYAVFSSRKKNYLGVLEEGAVDVKGLTGKKRNTPESLKKAFREMVQGLGQVHSPRDFDEARRRIRDIVQTCYRRLERHEYSLEDLAFGIELTKDLDEYKKTTPQHVKAAKQLREEGAEIKAGQIIYFVKVKGPAGVRPLKQANVNEIDVEKYKDQLKSTFEQVLDALGIEFHEIMGYARLDAFY
;
A
#
# COMPACT_ATOMS: atom_id res chain seq x y z
N LEU A 1 43.20 -12.59 2.81
CA LEU A 1 41.94 -12.04 2.30
C LEU A 1 41.82 -10.57 2.74
N LYS A 2 42.02 -9.62 1.81
CA LYS A 2 41.70 -8.22 2.07
C LYS A 2 40.18 -8.07 1.89
N MET A 3 39.45 -7.83 2.98
CA MET A 3 38.06 -7.39 2.88
C MET A 3 38.07 -5.88 2.55
N GLY A 4 37.56 -5.52 1.38
CA GLY A 4 37.24 -4.13 1.02
C GLY A 4 35.85 -3.78 1.52
N LEU A 5 35.74 -2.64 2.21
CA LEU A 5 34.45 -2.00 2.48
C LEU A 5 34.22 -0.98 1.38
N ASP A 6 33.06 -1.12 0.69
CA ASP A 6 32.63 -0.17 -0.31
C ASP A 6 31.36 0.55 0.20
N VAL A 7 31.30 1.87 0.01
CA VAL A 7 30.16 2.69 0.43
C VAL A 7 29.25 2.86 -0.78
N ASP A 8 28.09 2.19 -0.75
CA ASP A 8 27.10 2.26 -1.82
C ASP A 8 26.26 3.56 -1.77
N LYS A 9 25.79 3.93 -0.56
CA LYS A 9 24.93 5.11 -0.37
C LYS A 9 25.15 5.77 0.98
N VAL A 10 25.07 7.10 0.99
CA VAL A 10 25.09 7.91 2.22
C VAL A 10 23.70 8.56 2.36
N TYR A 11 23.09 8.37 3.53
CA TYR A 11 21.78 8.94 3.85
C TYR A 11 21.93 10.08 4.84
N ARG A 12 21.25 11.20 4.59
CA ARG A 12 21.10 12.31 5.55
C ARG A 12 20.39 11.82 6.83
N TYR A 13 19.37 10.98 6.67
CA TYR A 13 18.75 10.20 7.71
C TYR A 13 18.06 8.97 7.14
N ALA A 14 17.78 8.00 7.99
CA ALA A 14 17.03 6.81 7.60
C ALA A 14 16.02 6.41 8.68
N VAL A 15 14.89 5.88 8.22
CA VAL A 15 13.80 5.35 9.04
C VAL A 15 13.76 3.85 8.84
N PHE A 16 13.99 3.09 9.92
CA PHE A 16 14.00 1.63 9.89
C PHE A 16 12.73 1.08 10.50
N SER A 17 12.07 0.15 9.81
CA SER A 17 10.99 -0.62 10.41
C SER A 17 11.55 -1.75 11.29
N SER A 18 10.71 -2.32 12.13
CA SER A 18 11.05 -3.50 12.94
C SER A 18 11.39 -4.75 12.11
N ARG A 19 11.04 -4.76 10.82
CA ARG A 19 11.29 -5.88 9.92
C ARG A 19 12.64 -5.74 9.20
N LYS A 20 13.40 -6.85 9.12
CA LYS A 20 14.67 -6.89 8.40
C LYS A 20 14.50 -6.44 6.95
N LYS A 21 15.47 -5.65 6.44
CA LYS A 21 15.55 -5.16 5.06
C LYS A 21 14.42 -4.19 4.65
N ASN A 22 13.67 -3.66 5.61
CA ASN A 22 12.62 -2.67 5.35
C ASN A 22 13.06 -1.33 5.92
N TYR A 23 13.33 -0.37 5.04
CA TYR A 23 13.74 0.98 5.43
C TYR A 23 13.36 2.02 4.38
N LEU A 24 13.38 3.26 4.81
CA LEU A 24 13.32 4.46 4.01
C LEU A 24 14.54 5.30 4.35
N GLY A 25 15.36 5.61 3.36
CA GLY A 25 16.55 6.46 3.53
C GLY A 25 16.44 7.71 2.65
N VAL A 26 16.75 8.86 3.21
CA VAL A 26 16.76 10.14 2.49
C VAL A 26 18.20 10.51 2.19
N LEU A 27 18.54 10.59 0.92
CA LEU A 27 19.85 10.98 0.42
C LEU A 27 20.08 12.48 0.64
N GLU A 28 21.32 12.95 0.54
CA GLU A 28 21.67 14.35 0.75
C GLU A 28 20.93 15.29 -0.20
N GLU A 29 20.74 14.89 -1.44
CA GLU A 29 19.99 15.63 -2.46
C GLU A 29 18.45 15.58 -2.29
N GLY A 30 17.95 14.91 -1.24
CA GLY A 30 16.52 14.78 -0.93
C GLY A 30 15.82 13.64 -1.65
N ALA A 31 16.50 12.89 -2.51
CA ALA A 31 15.94 11.67 -3.08
C ALA A 31 15.70 10.61 -1.98
N VAL A 32 14.59 9.88 -2.10
CA VAL A 32 14.19 8.90 -1.09
C VAL A 32 14.32 7.48 -1.62
N ASP A 33 15.19 6.71 -0.97
CA ASP A 33 15.37 5.28 -1.24
C ASP A 33 14.45 4.47 -0.33
N VAL A 34 13.54 3.70 -0.92
CA VAL A 34 12.55 2.88 -0.21
C VAL A 34 12.78 1.42 -0.51
N LYS A 35 13.04 0.62 0.52
CA LYS A 35 13.19 -0.84 0.40
C LYS A 35 12.20 -1.60 1.27
N GLY A 36 11.63 -2.67 0.68
CA GLY A 36 10.80 -3.64 1.38
C GLY A 36 9.40 -3.17 1.80
N LEU A 37 9.12 -1.87 1.76
CA LEU A 37 7.84 -1.30 2.22
C LEU A 37 6.69 -1.61 1.26
N THR A 38 5.53 -1.90 1.83
CA THR A 38 4.34 -2.38 1.09
C THR A 38 3.82 -1.36 0.10
N GLY A 39 3.88 -0.07 0.42
CA GLY A 39 3.39 1.01 -0.46
C GLY A 39 4.07 1.09 -1.84
N LYS A 40 5.27 0.51 -1.98
CA LYS A 40 5.99 0.40 -3.24
C LYS A 40 5.59 -0.84 -4.06
N LYS A 41 4.84 -1.78 -3.50
CA LYS A 41 4.52 -3.05 -4.17
C LYS A 41 3.47 -2.86 -5.27
N ARG A 42 3.56 -3.68 -6.33
CA ARG A 42 2.63 -3.66 -7.47
C ARG A 42 1.18 -3.94 -7.07
N ASN A 43 0.96 -4.78 -6.06
CA ASN A 43 -0.35 -5.17 -5.56
C ASN A 43 -0.94 -4.21 -4.52
N THR A 44 -0.72 -2.91 -4.67
CA THR A 44 -1.30 -1.85 -3.83
C THR A 44 -2.23 -1.01 -4.70
N PRO A 45 -3.45 -0.65 -4.24
CA PRO A 45 -4.36 0.22 -4.99
C PRO A 45 -3.74 1.58 -5.31
N GLU A 46 -4.15 2.18 -6.41
CA GLU A 46 -3.54 3.44 -6.87
C GLU A 46 -3.74 4.60 -5.88
N SER A 47 -4.88 4.67 -5.21
CA SER A 47 -5.13 5.65 -4.14
C SER A 47 -4.08 5.57 -3.02
N LEU A 48 -3.77 4.36 -2.56
CA LEU A 48 -2.77 4.14 -1.50
C LEU A 48 -1.35 4.36 -2.00
N LYS A 49 -1.07 4.07 -3.27
CA LYS A 49 0.23 4.42 -3.89
C LYS A 49 0.43 5.92 -3.97
N LYS A 50 -0.61 6.69 -4.32
CA LYS A 50 -0.57 8.17 -4.33
C LYS A 50 -0.26 8.70 -2.94
N ALA A 51 -1.00 8.26 -1.94
CA ALA A 51 -0.79 8.65 -0.55
C ALA A 51 0.63 8.27 -0.05
N PHE A 52 1.12 7.09 -0.40
CA PHE A 52 2.47 6.66 -0.05
C PHE A 52 3.55 7.51 -0.71
N ARG A 53 3.38 7.87 -2.00
CA ARG A 53 4.30 8.80 -2.69
C ARG A 53 4.31 10.18 -2.04
N GLU A 54 3.15 10.70 -1.66
CA GLU A 54 3.04 12.00 -0.97
C GLU A 54 3.76 11.97 0.38
N MET A 55 3.60 10.91 1.16
CA MET A 55 4.36 10.69 2.39
C MET A 55 5.87 10.68 2.15
N VAL A 56 6.33 9.92 1.15
CA VAL A 56 7.75 9.81 0.80
C VAL A 56 8.31 11.17 0.37
N GLN A 57 7.58 11.92 -0.45
CA GLN A 57 7.98 13.28 -0.85
C GLN A 57 8.09 14.23 0.35
N GLY A 58 7.14 14.17 1.29
CA GLY A 58 7.19 14.96 2.51
C GLY A 58 8.42 14.67 3.36
N LEU A 59 8.78 13.40 3.50
CA LEU A 59 10.00 12.99 4.21
C LEU A 59 11.26 13.45 3.48
N GLY A 60 11.29 13.46 2.15
CA GLY A 60 12.41 13.96 1.36
C GLY A 60 12.76 15.43 1.63
N GLN A 61 11.80 16.23 2.07
CA GLN A 61 11.97 17.67 2.36
C GLN A 61 12.45 17.98 3.78
N VAL A 62 12.62 16.98 4.64
CA VAL A 62 13.03 17.15 6.03
C VAL A 62 14.52 17.48 6.12
N HIS A 63 14.86 18.65 6.70
CA HIS A 63 16.22 19.13 6.91
C HIS A 63 16.53 19.44 8.40
N SER A 64 15.51 19.54 9.23
CA SER A 64 15.63 19.89 10.65
C SER A 64 14.68 19.05 11.51
N PRO A 65 14.89 18.99 12.86
CA PRO A 65 13.94 18.36 13.76
C PRO A 65 12.52 18.95 13.67
N ARG A 66 12.41 20.26 13.44
CA ARG A 66 11.12 20.94 13.26
C ARG A 66 10.39 20.44 12.02
N ASP A 67 11.11 20.32 10.87
CA ASP A 67 10.56 19.79 9.63
C ASP A 67 10.10 18.34 9.80
N PHE A 68 10.84 17.58 10.60
CA PHE A 68 10.48 16.20 10.93
C PHE A 68 9.15 16.10 11.69
N ASP A 69 8.95 16.94 12.68
CA ASP A 69 7.68 17.00 13.42
C ASP A 69 6.52 17.46 12.53
N GLU A 70 6.77 18.37 11.61
CA GLU A 70 5.78 18.80 10.63
C GLU A 70 5.44 17.67 9.63
N ALA A 71 6.44 16.97 9.12
CA ALA A 71 6.27 15.79 8.27
C ALA A 71 5.47 14.69 8.98
N ARG A 72 5.74 14.41 10.26
CA ARG A 72 4.96 13.44 11.06
C ARG A 72 3.48 13.81 11.13
N ARG A 73 3.16 15.09 11.41
CA ARG A 73 1.77 15.58 11.42
C ARG A 73 1.10 15.39 10.06
N ARG A 74 1.78 15.80 8.97
CA ARG A 74 1.28 15.65 7.62
C ARG A 74 1.04 14.19 7.23
N ILE A 75 1.93 13.28 7.60
CA ILE A 75 1.77 11.84 7.35
C ILE A 75 0.55 11.29 8.08
N ARG A 76 0.33 11.69 9.34
CA ARG A 76 -0.88 11.35 10.11
C ARG A 76 -2.14 11.80 9.35
N ASP A 77 -2.16 13.04 8.87
CA ASP A 77 -3.30 13.62 8.15
C ASP A 77 -3.57 12.89 6.82
N ILE A 78 -2.52 12.51 6.07
CA ILE A 78 -2.63 11.72 4.84
C ILE A 78 -3.34 10.39 5.14
N VAL A 79 -2.85 9.63 6.11
CA VAL A 79 -3.40 8.31 6.45
C VAL A 79 -4.82 8.42 6.99
N GLN A 80 -5.09 9.39 7.85
CA GLN A 80 -6.42 9.66 8.40
C GLN A 80 -7.41 10.07 7.30
N THR A 81 -6.96 10.84 6.32
CA THR A 81 -7.79 11.22 5.17
C THR A 81 -8.12 10.01 4.32
N CYS A 82 -7.14 9.15 4.03
CA CYS A 82 -7.39 7.89 3.32
C CYS A 82 -8.43 7.03 4.04
N TYR A 83 -8.30 6.88 5.36
CA TYR A 83 -9.24 6.10 6.16
C TYR A 83 -10.66 6.66 6.07
N ARG A 84 -10.85 7.97 6.31
CA ARG A 84 -12.16 8.62 6.23
C ARG A 84 -12.79 8.51 4.84
N ARG A 85 -12.00 8.66 3.78
CA ARG A 85 -12.49 8.50 2.41
C ARG A 85 -12.93 7.07 2.12
N LEU A 86 -12.26 6.05 2.67
CA LEU A 86 -12.71 4.66 2.58
C LEU A 86 -14.06 4.48 3.30
N GLU A 87 -14.20 4.97 4.53
CA GLU A 87 -15.46 4.87 5.29
C GLU A 87 -16.64 5.54 4.61
N ARG A 88 -16.39 6.67 3.94
CA ARG A 88 -17.44 7.45 3.24
C ARG A 88 -17.67 7.00 1.80
N HIS A 89 -16.99 5.94 1.34
CA HIS A 89 -17.07 5.49 -0.07
C HIS A 89 -16.73 6.59 -1.09
N GLU A 90 -15.77 7.46 -0.79
CA GLU A 90 -15.37 8.62 -1.61
C GLU A 90 -14.29 8.29 -2.66
N TYR A 91 -13.87 7.04 -2.78
CA TYR A 91 -12.95 6.59 -3.83
C TYR A 91 -13.71 6.02 -5.02
N SER A 92 -13.22 6.31 -6.23
CA SER A 92 -13.69 5.65 -7.44
C SER A 92 -13.23 4.17 -7.47
N LEU A 93 -13.85 3.36 -8.33
CA LEU A 93 -13.43 1.98 -8.52
C LEU A 93 -11.98 1.89 -9.04
N GLU A 94 -11.59 2.84 -9.91
CA GLU A 94 -10.23 2.95 -10.45
C GLU A 94 -9.21 3.25 -9.36
N ASP A 95 -9.54 4.13 -8.41
CA ASP A 95 -8.70 4.44 -7.26
C ASP A 95 -8.48 3.22 -6.34
N LEU A 96 -9.47 2.32 -6.28
CA LEU A 96 -9.45 1.10 -5.47
C LEU A 96 -8.91 -0.12 -6.23
N ALA A 97 -8.69 -0.01 -7.53
CA ALA A 97 -8.28 -1.11 -8.37
C ALA A 97 -6.86 -1.61 -8.07
N PHE A 98 -6.71 -2.93 -8.10
CA PHE A 98 -5.43 -3.62 -8.19
C PHE A 98 -5.17 -3.98 -9.65
N GLY A 99 -3.95 -3.77 -10.13
CA GLY A 99 -3.52 -4.22 -11.45
C GLY A 99 -2.39 -5.23 -11.30
N ILE A 100 -2.63 -6.48 -11.67
CA ILE A 100 -1.66 -7.58 -11.54
C ILE A 100 -1.58 -8.34 -12.85
N GLU A 101 -0.36 -8.54 -13.34
CA GLU A 101 -0.07 -9.28 -14.55
C GLU A 101 -0.24 -10.79 -14.34
N LEU A 102 -0.89 -11.45 -15.29
CA LEU A 102 -0.92 -12.92 -15.40
C LEU A 102 0.43 -13.40 -15.90
N THR A 103 1.18 -14.11 -15.06
CA THR A 103 2.50 -14.63 -15.42
C THR A 103 2.46 -15.91 -16.26
N LYS A 104 1.27 -16.52 -16.38
CA LYS A 104 1.01 -17.77 -17.13
C LYS A 104 -0.47 -17.87 -17.49
N ASP A 105 -0.82 -18.82 -18.35
CA ASP A 105 -2.20 -19.04 -18.75
C ASP A 105 -3.09 -19.55 -17.60
N LEU A 106 -4.39 -19.21 -17.66
CA LEU A 106 -5.34 -19.49 -16.55
C LEU A 106 -5.40 -20.97 -16.16
N ASP A 107 -5.23 -21.87 -17.10
CA ASP A 107 -5.34 -23.31 -16.88
C ASP A 107 -4.11 -23.92 -16.18
N GLU A 108 -3.04 -23.17 -16.10
CA GLU A 108 -1.83 -23.55 -15.36
C GLU A 108 -1.90 -23.24 -13.84
N TYR A 109 -2.89 -22.47 -13.40
CA TYR A 109 -3.09 -22.16 -11.97
C TYR A 109 -3.86 -23.30 -11.26
N LYS A 110 -3.20 -24.44 -11.03
CA LYS A 110 -3.83 -25.68 -10.50
C LYS A 110 -3.87 -25.73 -8.97
N LYS A 111 -2.84 -25.24 -8.27
CA LYS A 111 -2.68 -25.42 -6.80
C LYS A 111 -3.31 -24.30 -5.99
N THR A 112 -3.19 -23.07 -6.44
CA THR A 112 -3.74 -21.89 -5.77
C THR A 112 -4.39 -20.99 -6.80
N THR A 113 -5.48 -20.33 -6.41
CA THR A 113 -6.16 -19.34 -7.25
C THR A 113 -5.99 -17.95 -6.64
N PRO A 114 -4.91 -17.21 -7.00
CA PRO A 114 -4.72 -15.83 -6.54
C PRO A 114 -5.89 -14.92 -6.92
N GLN A 115 -6.03 -13.78 -6.26
CA GLN A 115 -7.16 -12.87 -6.47
C GLN A 115 -7.31 -12.40 -7.92
N HIS A 116 -6.21 -12.01 -8.57
CA HIS A 116 -6.22 -11.61 -9.99
C HIS A 116 -6.62 -12.77 -10.92
N VAL A 117 -6.25 -14.01 -10.58
CA VAL A 117 -6.68 -15.20 -11.34
C VAL A 117 -8.16 -15.47 -11.17
N LYS A 118 -8.73 -15.26 -9.96
CA LYS A 118 -10.18 -15.34 -9.75
C LYS A 118 -10.93 -14.32 -10.61
N ALA A 119 -10.45 -13.08 -10.64
CA ALA A 119 -11.03 -12.04 -11.47
C ALA A 119 -10.89 -12.36 -12.98
N ALA A 120 -9.74 -12.88 -13.41
CA ALA A 120 -9.53 -13.28 -14.79
C ALA A 120 -10.46 -14.43 -15.23
N LYS A 121 -10.73 -15.39 -14.34
CA LYS A 121 -11.70 -16.46 -14.61
C LYS A 121 -13.12 -15.92 -14.80
N GLN A 122 -13.55 -14.94 -13.98
CA GLN A 122 -14.85 -14.28 -14.16
C GLN A 122 -14.94 -13.58 -15.53
N LEU A 123 -13.87 -12.90 -15.96
CA LEU A 123 -13.84 -12.28 -17.30
C LEU A 123 -13.95 -13.34 -18.42
N ARG A 124 -13.28 -14.49 -18.26
CA ARG A 124 -13.33 -15.59 -19.24
C ARG A 124 -14.73 -16.22 -19.31
N GLU A 125 -15.41 -16.38 -18.19
CA GLU A 125 -16.78 -16.89 -18.11
C GLU A 125 -17.78 -16.00 -18.87
N GLU A 126 -17.48 -14.71 -19.00
CA GLU A 126 -18.26 -13.75 -19.81
C GLU A 126 -17.77 -13.66 -21.27
N GLY A 127 -16.89 -14.53 -21.69
CA GLY A 127 -16.44 -14.62 -23.08
C GLY A 127 -15.19 -13.79 -23.41
N ALA A 128 -14.51 -13.17 -22.41
CA ALA A 128 -13.26 -12.46 -22.66
C ALA A 128 -12.10 -13.43 -22.96
N GLU A 129 -11.33 -13.12 -23.97
CA GLU A 129 -10.09 -13.84 -24.24
C GLU A 129 -9.00 -13.37 -23.24
N ILE A 130 -8.50 -14.29 -22.41
CA ILE A 130 -7.52 -14.03 -21.38
C ILE A 130 -6.24 -14.83 -21.63
N LYS A 131 -5.10 -14.13 -21.75
CA LYS A 131 -3.77 -14.72 -22.03
C LYS A 131 -2.75 -14.31 -20.96
N ALA A 132 -1.68 -15.10 -20.85
CA ALA A 132 -0.49 -14.73 -20.10
C ALA A 132 0.06 -13.38 -20.58
N GLY A 133 0.65 -12.59 -19.66
CA GLY A 133 1.15 -11.23 -19.93
C GLY A 133 0.09 -10.13 -19.78
N GLN A 134 -1.19 -10.45 -19.71
CA GLN A 134 -2.24 -9.43 -19.51
C GLN A 134 -2.30 -8.94 -18.07
N ILE A 135 -2.52 -7.63 -17.89
CA ILE A 135 -2.77 -7.04 -16.59
C ILE A 135 -4.27 -7.13 -16.29
N ILE A 136 -4.60 -7.81 -15.20
CA ILE A 136 -5.95 -7.97 -14.72
C ILE A 136 -6.23 -6.90 -13.67
N TYR A 137 -7.19 -6.03 -13.96
CA TYR A 137 -7.68 -5.02 -13.02
C TYR A 137 -8.90 -5.54 -12.28
N PHE A 138 -8.85 -5.46 -10.94
CA PHE A 138 -9.93 -5.95 -10.08
C PHE A 138 -9.99 -5.14 -8.78
N VAL A 139 -11.13 -5.24 -8.11
CA VAL A 139 -11.39 -4.67 -6.78
C VAL A 139 -11.74 -5.77 -5.79
N LYS A 140 -11.54 -5.50 -4.50
CA LYS A 140 -11.98 -6.39 -3.41
C LYS A 140 -13.45 -6.10 -3.10
N VAL A 141 -14.27 -7.15 -3.09
CA VAL A 141 -15.71 -7.04 -2.87
C VAL A 141 -16.15 -7.95 -1.72
N LYS A 142 -17.30 -7.66 -1.14
CA LYS A 142 -17.98 -8.50 -0.16
C LYS A 142 -18.44 -9.81 -0.80
N GLY A 143 -18.70 -10.82 0.04
CA GLY A 143 -19.23 -12.09 -0.40
C GLY A 143 -18.16 -13.13 -0.79
N PRO A 144 -18.59 -14.32 -1.25
CA PRO A 144 -17.72 -15.50 -1.41
C PRO A 144 -16.68 -15.35 -2.54
N ALA A 145 -16.99 -14.57 -3.58
CA ALA A 145 -16.03 -14.32 -4.67
C ALA A 145 -14.81 -13.53 -4.17
N GLY A 146 -15.01 -12.58 -3.24
CA GLY A 146 -13.99 -11.77 -2.60
C GLY A 146 -13.32 -10.75 -3.53
N VAL A 147 -13.47 -10.88 -4.86
CA VAL A 147 -12.96 -9.98 -5.89
C VAL A 147 -13.93 -9.89 -7.06
N ARG A 148 -13.88 -8.76 -7.77
CA ARG A 148 -14.63 -8.53 -9.00
C ARG A 148 -13.71 -7.85 -10.03
N PRO A 149 -13.74 -8.22 -11.30
CA PRO A 149 -13.08 -7.46 -12.36
C PRO A 149 -13.54 -6.01 -12.34
N LEU A 150 -12.63 -5.07 -12.56
CA LEU A 150 -12.93 -3.63 -12.47
C LEU A 150 -14.11 -3.22 -13.37
N LYS A 151 -14.18 -3.75 -14.58
CA LYS A 151 -15.24 -3.42 -15.55
C LYS A 151 -16.63 -3.91 -15.13
N GLN A 152 -16.72 -4.87 -14.21
CA GLN A 152 -17.96 -5.49 -13.75
C GLN A 152 -18.34 -5.08 -12.32
N ALA A 153 -17.45 -4.33 -11.65
CA ALA A 153 -17.62 -3.97 -10.25
C ALA A 153 -18.63 -2.84 -10.06
N ASN A 154 -19.29 -2.88 -8.90
CA ASN A 154 -20.13 -1.79 -8.41
C ASN A 154 -19.58 -1.26 -7.10
N VAL A 155 -19.66 0.06 -6.88
CA VAL A 155 -19.17 0.72 -5.65
C VAL A 155 -19.81 0.13 -4.39
N ASN A 156 -21.09 -0.27 -4.45
CA ASN A 156 -21.83 -0.84 -3.32
C ASN A 156 -21.32 -2.24 -2.89
N GLU A 157 -20.61 -2.94 -3.78
CA GLU A 157 -20.04 -4.26 -3.48
C GLU A 157 -18.69 -4.19 -2.76
N ILE A 158 -18.07 -3.01 -2.73
CA ILE A 158 -16.72 -2.82 -2.19
C ILE A 158 -16.64 -3.28 -0.72
N ASP A 159 -15.64 -4.10 -0.42
CA ASP A 159 -15.32 -4.54 0.93
C ASP A 159 -14.37 -3.53 1.59
N VAL A 160 -14.95 -2.49 2.19
CA VAL A 160 -14.21 -1.39 2.83
C VAL A 160 -13.24 -1.89 3.90
N GLU A 161 -13.61 -2.93 4.66
CA GLU A 161 -12.73 -3.45 5.72
C GLU A 161 -11.44 -4.04 5.14
N LYS A 162 -11.52 -4.76 4.02
CA LYS A 162 -10.30 -5.23 3.33
C LYS A 162 -9.42 -4.10 2.79
N TYR A 163 -10.00 -2.95 2.47
CA TYR A 163 -9.21 -1.77 2.07
C TYR A 163 -8.62 -1.05 3.28
N LYS A 164 -9.29 -1.03 4.43
CA LYS A 164 -8.72 -0.55 5.70
C LYS A 164 -7.53 -1.42 6.13
N ASP A 165 -7.64 -2.74 6.03
CA ASP A 165 -6.51 -3.66 6.26
C ASP A 165 -5.35 -3.41 5.29
N GLN A 166 -5.67 -3.12 4.03
CA GLN A 166 -4.67 -2.76 3.02
C GLN A 166 -3.99 -1.42 3.36
N LEU A 167 -4.75 -0.41 3.79
CA LEU A 167 -4.24 0.86 4.28
C LEU A 167 -3.27 0.64 5.45
N LYS A 168 -3.71 -0.10 6.47
CA LYS A 168 -2.89 -0.47 7.61
C LYS A 168 -1.59 -1.14 7.17
N SER A 169 -1.66 -2.20 6.39
CA SER A 169 -0.47 -2.94 5.93
C SER A 169 0.47 -2.10 5.05
N THR A 170 -0.04 -1.05 4.41
CA THR A 170 0.75 -0.14 3.57
C THR A 170 1.58 0.84 4.41
N PHE A 171 1.00 1.37 5.47
CA PHE A 171 1.59 2.49 6.22
C PHE A 171 2.15 2.10 7.59
N GLU A 172 1.63 1.05 8.25
CA GLU A 172 1.97 0.69 9.63
C GLU A 172 3.48 0.64 9.89
N GLN A 173 4.25 0.03 9.01
CA GLN A 173 5.70 -0.11 9.18
C GLN A 173 6.44 1.24 9.19
N VAL A 174 5.99 2.21 8.40
CA VAL A 174 6.59 3.55 8.38
C VAL A 174 6.10 4.35 9.56
N LEU A 175 4.83 4.26 9.90
CA LEU A 175 4.25 4.94 11.05
C LEU A 175 4.92 4.51 12.35
N ASP A 176 5.08 3.20 12.58
CA ASP A 176 5.78 2.65 13.75
C ASP A 176 7.21 3.22 13.87
N ALA A 177 7.94 3.24 12.75
CA ALA A 177 9.29 3.78 12.71
C ALA A 177 9.35 5.30 12.94
N LEU A 178 8.28 6.03 12.69
CA LEU A 178 8.13 7.46 12.98
C LEU A 178 7.56 7.73 14.40
N GLY A 179 7.33 6.68 15.18
CA GLY A 179 6.71 6.77 16.51
C GLY A 179 5.25 7.21 16.44
N ILE A 180 4.52 6.80 15.40
CA ILE A 180 3.09 7.07 15.23
C ILE A 180 2.38 5.71 15.23
N GLU A 181 1.54 5.48 16.23
CA GLU A 181 0.75 4.24 16.27
C GLU A 181 -0.49 4.35 15.37
N PHE A 182 -0.72 3.33 14.54
CA PHE A 182 -1.82 3.33 13.56
C PHE A 182 -3.19 3.51 14.21
N HIS A 183 -3.41 2.94 15.40
CA HIS A 183 -4.67 3.07 16.14
C HIS A 183 -4.95 4.51 16.60
N GLU A 184 -3.91 5.31 16.91
CA GLU A 184 -4.07 6.72 17.28
C GLU A 184 -4.64 7.55 16.13
N ILE A 185 -4.29 7.18 14.89
CA ILE A 185 -4.79 7.86 13.69
C ILE A 185 -6.29 7.59 13.51
N MET A 186 -6.74 6.40 13.89
CA MET A 186 -8.15 5.99 13.76
C MET A 186 -9.05 6.56 14.82
N GLY A 187 -8.52 7.29 15.80
CA GLY A 187 -9.30 7.88 16.89
C GLY A 187 -9.78 6.88 17.95
N TYR A 188 -9.23 5.66 17.95
CA TYR A 188 -9.44 4.72 19.05
C TYR A 188 -8.55 5.13 20.22
N ALA A 189 -9.17 5.67 21.29
CA ALA A 189 -8.47 5.83 22.56
C ALA A 189 -8.05 4.45 23.08
N ARG A 190 -6.79 4.31 23.50
CA ARG A 190 -6.35 3.12 24.23
C ARG A 190 -7.20 2.98 25.48
N LEU A 191 -7.81 1.80 25.69
CA LEU A 191 -8.54 1.50 26.93
C LEU A 191 -7.68 1.64 28.19
N ASP A 192 -6.36 1.43 28.05
CA ASP A 192 -5.34 1.57 29.09
C ASP A 192 -5.05 3.05 29.48
N ALA A 193 -5.56 4.03 28.74
CA ALA A 193 -5.45 5.45 29.13
C ALA A 193 -6.48 5.87 30.20
N PHE A 194 -7.36 4.94 30.61
CA PHE A 194 -8.41 5.16 31.60
C PHE A 194 -8.18 4.40 32.90
N TYR A 195 -7.00 3.80 33.11
CA TYR A 195 -6.61 3.12 34.36
C TYR A 195 -5.35 3.76 34.97
#